data_30757403fea654983476c9cdcc0c76af
#
_entry.id   30757403fea654983476c9cdcc0c76af
#
_cell.length_a   1.000
_cell.length_b   1.000
_cell.length_c   1.000
_cell.angle_alpha   90.00
_cell.angle_beta   90.00
_cell.angle_gamma   90.00
#
_symmetry.space_group_name_H-M   'P 1'
#
loop_
_entity.id
_entity.type
_entity.pdbx_description
1 polymer ?
#
loop_
_entity_poly.entity_id
_entity_poly.type
_entity_poly.pdbx_seq_one_letter_code
_entity_poly.pdbx_strand_id
1 'polypeptide(L)'
;MDEELRSLTERLQQESRGSAAFDRLRATEDHDELAEVLTAPGQPLWAIELAAFRLGVAGDRRAFEALVLLLNHRDPPRCACAAHALARLGDPRTARAAAALATNELRVAYALHPVRLLVELRAPESVPALITTLERRLRPHDPYRRVALACVEGLGALADPRGRRVLKEALAHPALAKAAVCALAAIPEEEQAR
;
A
#
# COMPACT_ATOMS: atom_id res chain seq x y z
N MET A 1 -20.46 6.11 4.73
CA MET A 1 -19.19 6.31 5.47
C MET A 1 -18.34 5.11 5.16
N ASP A 2 -17.17 5.32 4.62
CA ASP A 2 -16.23 4.30 4.18
C ASP A 2 -15.86 3.39 5.36
N GLU A 3 -15.78 2.07 5.17
CA GLU A 3 -15.48 1.10 6.24
C GLU A 3 -14.09 1.37 6.84
N GLU A 4 -13.16 1.77 5.99
CA GLU A 4 -11.81 2.16 6.41
C GLU A 4 -11.81 3.37 7.33
N LEU A 5 -12.62 4.39 7.03
CA LEU A 5 -12.75 5.57 7.90
C LEU A 5 -13.36 5.21 9.25
N ARG A 6 -14.31 4.27 9.27
CA ARG A 6 -14.92 3.81 10.55
C ARG A 6 -13.88 3.08 11.38
N SER A 7 -13.21 2.09 10.82
CA SER A 7 -12.17 1.31 11.50
C SER A 7 -11.02 2.21 12.01
N LEU A 8 -10.59 3.16 11.19
CA LEU A 8 -9.61 4.18 11.58
C LEU A 8 -10.11 4.99 12.78
N THR A 9 -11.32 5.53 12.69
CA THR A 9 -11.90 6.41 13.72
C THR A 9 -12.01 5.69 15.07
N GLU A 10 -12.49 4.45 15.08
CA GLU A 10 -12.62 3.64 16.30
C GLU A 10 -11.26 3.40 16.97
N ARG A 11 -10.24 3.05 16.20
CA ARG A 11 -8.89 2.85 16.70
C ARG A 11 -8.29 4.14 17.24
N LEU A 12 -8.38 5.23 16.50
CA LEU A 12 -7.82 6.52 16.93
C LEU A 12 -8.56 7.14 18.11
N GLN A 13 -9.86 6.87 18.26
CA GLN A 13 -10.62 7.27 19.44
C GLN A 13 -10.08 6.59 20.70
N GLN A 14 -9.72 5.31 20.61
CA GLN A 14 -9.09 4.59 21.71
C GLN A 14 -7.69 5.16 22.02
N GLU A 15 -6.86 5.40 20.99
CA GLU A 15 -5.52 5.96 21.16
C GLU A 15 -5.53 7.37 21.75
N SER A 16 -6.48 8.20 21.35
CA SER A 16 -6.66 9.56 21.88
C SER A 16 -7.32 9.61 23.24
N ARG A 17 -7.78 8.46 23.78
CA ARG A 17 -8.56 8.34 25.03
C ARG A 17 -9.82 9.22 25.02
N GLY A 18 -10.44 9.40 23.85
CA GLY A 18 -11.63 10.23 23.70
C GLY A 18 -11.40 11.71 24.03
N SER A 19 -10.23 12.25 23.73
CA SER A 19 -9.91 13.65 24.02
C SER A 19 -10.79 14.61 23.21
N ALA A 20 -11.12 15.78 23.76
CA ALA A 20 -11.84 16.84 23.05
C ALA A 20 -11.12 17.32 21.79
N ALA A 21 -9.78 17.19 21.74
CA ALA A 21 -8.98 17.47 20.54
C ALA A 21 -9.29 16.47 19.41
N PHE A 22 -9.51 15.20 19.75
CA PHE A 22 -9.91 14.18 18.76
C PHE A 22 -11.28 14.50 18.18
N ASP A 23 -12.28 14.82 19.02
CA ASP A 23 -13.63 15.13 18.56
C ASP A 23 -13.65 16.37 17.65
N ARG A 24 -12.89 17.40 18.00
CA ARG A 24 -12.73 18.59 17.16
C ARG A 24 -12.09 18.25 15.83
N LEU A 25 -10.96 17.55 15.82
CA LEU A 25 -10.24 17.19 14.60
C LEU A 25 -11.05 16.24 13.69
N ARG A 26 -11.87 15.39 14.31
CA ARG A 26 -12.81 14.52 13.59
C ARG A 26 -13.94 15.31 12.92
N ALA A 27 -14.42 16.38 13.56
CA ALA A 27 -15.55 17.17 13.10
C ALA A 27 -15.18 18.28 12.11
N THR A 28 -13.92 18.77 12.13
CA THR A 28 -13.52 19.85 11.22
C THR A 28 -13.57 19.43 9.77
N GLU A 29 -14.07 20.31 8.90
CA GLU A 29 -14.03 20.15 7.43
C GLU A 29 -13.02 21.10 6.81
N ASP A 30 -12.34 21.91 7.62
CA ASP A 30 -11.32 22.84 7.15
C ASP A 30 -10.02 22.10 6.83
N HIS A 31 -9.68 22.07 5.55
CA HIS A 31 -8.46 21.43 5.05
C HIS A 31 -7.19 22.17 5.51
N ASP A 32 -7.25 23.46 5.78
CA ASP A 32 -6.10 24.22 6.26
C ASP A 32 -5.81 23.85 7.72
N GLU A 33 -6.84 23.73 8.56
CA GLU A 33 -6.69 23.23 9.93
C GLU A 33 -6.11 21.82 9.97
N LEU A 34 -6.59 20.93 9.09
CA LEU A 34 -6.04 19.58 8.98
C LEU A 34 -4.57 19.59 8.50
N ALA A 35 -4.22 20.45 7.55
CA ALA A 35 -2.85 20.53 7.05
C ALA A 35 -1.87 21.12 8.06
N GLU A 36 -2.32 22.06 8.91
CA GLU A 36 -1.51 22.57 10.02
C GLU A 36 -1.12 21.47 11.00
N VAL A 37 -2.01 20.49 11.26
CA VAL A 37 -1.68 19.34 12.10
C VAL A 37 -0.53 18.52 11.53
N LEU A 38 -0.39 18.43 10.20
CA LEU A 38 0.68 17.63 9.59
C LEU A 38 2.06 18.29 9.74
N THR A 39 2.11 19.61 9.91
CA THR A 39 3.35 20.39 9.94
C THR A 39 3.71 20.90 11.33
N ALA A 40 2.75 20.99 12.25
CA ALA A 40 2.97 21.49 13.59
C ALA A 40 3.81 20.49 14.42
N PRO A 41 4.85 20.98 15.13
CA PRO A 41 5.69 20.12 15.94
C PRO A 41 4.92 19.54 17.14
N GLY A 42 5.29 18.32 17.55
CA GLY A 42 4.77 17.70 18.77
C GLY A 42 3.36 17.15 18.66
N GLN A 43 2.77 17.10 17.47
CA GLN A 43 1.47 16.47 17.28
C GLN A 43 1.52 14.97 17.58
N PRO A 44 0.51 14.43 18.30
CA PRO A 44 0.46 13.01 18.55
C PRO A 44 0.17 12.25 17.25
N LEU A 45 0.68 11.02 17.16
CA LEU A 45 0.61 10.21 15.93
C LEU A 45 -0.86 10.00 15.46
N TRP A 46 -1.80 9.83 16.39
CA TRP A 46 -3.22 9.68 16.04
C TRP A 46 -3.80 10.92 15.33
N ALA A 47 -3.35 12.13 15.70
CA ALA A 47 -3.80 13.36 15.07
C ALA A 47 -3.24 13.51 13.65
N ILE A 48 -1.95 13.23 13.48
CA ILE A 48 -1.30 13.22 12.16
C ILE A 48 -1.99 12.19 11.25
N GLU A 49 -2.28 11.00 11.75
CA GLU A 49 -2.92 9.93 10.97
C GLU A 49 -4.34 10.30 10.54
N LEU A 50 -5.15 10.87 11.46
CA LEU A 50 -6.50 11.30 11.13
C LEU A 50 -6.50 12.41 10.09
N ALA A 51 -5.67 13.44 10.28
CA ALA A 51 -5.55 14.56 9.36
C ALA A 51 -5.06 14.12 7.99
N ALA A 52 -3.98 13.31 7.93
CA ALA A 52 -3.43 12.79 6.69
C ALA A 52 -4.44 11.93 5.92
N PHE A 53 -5.17 11.04 6.61
CA PHE A 53 -6.19 10.20 6.00
C PHE A 53 -7.31 11.04 5.39
N ARG A 54 -7.86 11.99 6.13
CA ARG A 54 -8.96 12.83 5.66
C ARG A 54 -8.57 13.69 4.46
N LEU A 55 -7.42 14.35 4.52
CA LEU A 55 -6.88 15.12 3.40
C LEU A 55 -6.58 14.22 2.20
N GLY A 56 -6.02 13.03 2.42
CA GLY A 56 -5.71 12.08 1.36
C GLY A 56 -6.94 11.62 0.60
N VAL A 57 -8.01 11.25 1.32
CA VAL A 57 -9.29 10.83 0.72
C VAL A 57 -9.98 12.00 0.00
N ALA A 58 -9.78 13.23 0.47
CA ALA A 58 -10.29 14.44 -0.19
C ALA A 58 -9.44 14.88 -1.41
N GLY A 59 -8.31 14.21 -1.68
CA GLY A 59 -7.42 14.56 -2.80
C GLY A 59 -6.48 15.72 -2.52
N ASP A 60 -6.32 16.13 -1.27
CA ASP A 60 -5.42 17.21 -0.89
C ASP A 60 -3.99 16.71 -0.78
N ARG A 61 -3.15 17.11 -1.74
CA ARG A 61 -1.77 16.63 -1.88
C ARG A 61 -0.82 17.03 -0.76
N ARG A 62 -1.21 17.93 0.12
CA ARG A 62 -0.43 18.25 1.34
C ARG A 62 -0.27 17.04 2.26
N ALA A 63 -1.19 16.06 2.16
CA ALA A 63 -1.11 14.82 2.92
C ALA A 63 -0.03 13.83 2.43
N PHE A 64 0.54 14.00 1.24
CA PHE A 64 1.39 12.99 0.59
C PHE A 64 2.53 12.52 1.47
N GLU A 65 3.34 13.43 2.00
CA GLU A 65 4.54 13.06 2.79
C GLU A 65 4.15 12.31 4.09
N ALA A 66 3.12 12.78 4.78
CA ALA A 66 2.63 12.13 6.00
C ALA A 66 2.08 10.72 5.69
N LEU A 67 1.34 10.55 4.60
CA LEU A 67 0.81 9.25 4.19
C LEU A 67 1.91 8.28 3.76
N VAL A 68 2.97 8.74 3.10
CA VAL A 68 4.13 7.89 2.76
C VAL A 68 4.86 7.43 4.02
N LEU A 69 5.03 8.31 5.02
CA LEU A 69 5.59 7.93 6.32
C LEU A 69 4.72 6.89 7.05
N LEU A 70 3.40 7.06 7.03
CA LEU A 70 2.45 6.10 7.61
C LEU A 70 2.41 4.78 6.85
N LEU A 71 2.53 4.78 5.52
CA LEU A 71 2.64 3.57 4.70
C LEU A 71 3.90 2.76 5.07
N ASN A 72 4.96 3.43 5.51
CA ASN A 72 6.20 2.83 5.98
C ASN A 72 6.21 2.54 7.50
N HIS A 73 5.08 2.63 8.18
CA HIS A 73 4.99 2.38 9.62
C HIS A 73 5.07 0.88 9.92
N ARG A 74 5.46 0.53 11.16
CA ARG A 74 5.53 -0.87 11.62
C ARG A 74 4.17 -1.49 11.95
N ASP A 75 3.14 -0.67 12.14
CA ASP A 75 1.78 -1.09 12.48
C ASP A 75 0.95 -1.32 11.21
N PRO A 76 0.54 -2.57 10.91
CA PRO A 76 -0.17 -2.90 9.68
C PRO A 76 -1.49 -2.13 9.46
N PRO A 77 -2.36 -1.91 10.47
CA PRO A 77 -3.54 -1.09 10.32
C PRO A 77 -3.25 0.33 9.83
N ARG A 78 -2.18 0.98 10.33
CA ARG A 78 -1.75 2.31 9.85
C ARG A 78 -1.32 2.28 8.40
N CYS A 79 -0.55 1.25 8.02
CA CYS A 79 -0.14 1.06 6.63
C CYS A 79 -1.34 0.86 5.70
N ALA A 80 -2.35 0.10 6.14
CA ALA A 80 -3.56 -0.14 5.36
C ALA A 80 -4.34 1.16 5.11
N CYS A 81 -4.60 1.94 6.17
CA CYS A 81 -5.28 3.24 6.06
C CYS A 81 -4.49 4.22 5.17
N ALA A 82 -3.16 4.27 5.32
CA ALA A 82 -2.32 5.12 4.49
C ALA A 82 -2.34 4.70 3.01
N ALA A 83 -2.30 3.39 2.73
CA ALA A 83 -2.41 2.88 1.36
C ALA A 83 -3.74 3.28 0.71
N HIS A 84 -4.86 3.10 1.43
CA HIS A 84 -6.19 3.50 0.97
C HIS A 84 -6.26 5.01 0.66
N ALA A 85 -5.77 5.86 1.56
CA ALA A 85 -5.77 7.31 1.36
C ALA A 85 -4.85 7.73 0.19
N LEU A 86 -3.67 7.10 0.03
CA LEU A 86 -2.75 7.34 -1.08
C LEU A 86 -3.34 6.94 -2.44
N ALA A 87 -4.10 5.86 -2.50
CA ALA A 87 -4.80 5.46 -3.73
C ALA A 87 -5.80 6.53 -4.19
N ARG A 88 -6.48 7.20 -3.24
CA ARG A 88 -7.47 8.25 -3.52
C ARG A 88 -6.87 9.63 -3.73
N LEU A 89 -5.69 9.88 -3.18
CA LEU A 89 -5.01 11.17 -3.24
C LEU A 89 -4.73 11.63 -4.68
N GLY A 90 -4.52 10.70 -5.61
CA GLY A 90 -4.24 11.01 -7.01
C GLY A 90 -2.91 11.75 -7.22
N ASP A 91 -1.96 11.66 -6.28
CA ASP A 91 -0.64 12.25 -6.44
C ASP A 91 0.24 11.36 -7.33
N PRO A 92 0.82 11.89 -8.42
CA PRO A 92 1.64 11.10 -9.36
C PRO A 92 2.90 10.50 -8.73
N ARG A 93 3.35 10.99 -7.58
CA ARG A 93 4.50 10.45 -6.84
C ARG A 93 4.18 9.16 -6.10
N THR A 94 2.88 8.84 -5.91
CA THR A 94 2.44 7.70 -5.09
C THR A 94 2.99 6.37 -5.58
N ALA A 95 2.93 6.11 -6.88
CA ALA A 95 3.41 4.86 -7.46
C ALA A 95 4.92 4.65 -7.23
N ARG A 96 5.72 5.71 -7.43
CA ARG A 96 7.15 5.66 -7.19
C ARG A 96 7.49 5.44 -5.72
N ALA A 97 6.78 6.11 -4.79
CA ALA A 97 6.96 5.91 -3.36
C ALA A 97 6.59 4.48 -2.94
N ALA A 98 5.46 3.96 -3.41
CA ALA A 98 5.04 2.59 -3.15
C ALA A 98 6.04 1.56 -3.71
N ALA A 99 6.58 1.77 -4.92
CA ALA A 99 7.60 0.91 -5.52
C ALA A 99 8.90 0.90 -4.70
N ALA A 100 9.35 2.07 -4.25
CA ALA A 100 10.53 2.17 -3.39
C ALA A 100 10.35 1.42 -2.06
N LEU A 101 9.17 1.51 -1.44
CA LEU A 101 8.86 0.79 -0.20
C LEU A 101 8.71 -0.72 -0.42
N ALA A 102 8.06 -1.14 -1.51
CA ALA A 102 7.86 -2.55 -1.83
C ALA A 102 9.19 -3.28 -2.10
N THR A 103 10.14 -2.60 -2.73
CA THR A 103 11.45 -3.16 -3.10
C THR A 103 12.53 -2.96 -2.04
N ASN A 104 12.25 -2.31 -0.92
CA ASN A 104 13.21 -2.06 0.16
C ASN A 104 13.46 -3.34 0.98
N GLU A 105 14.64 -3.95 0.81
CA GLU A 105 15.00 -5.20 1.50
C GLU A 105 15.14 -5.05 3.02
N LEU A 106 15.42 -3.87 3.52
CA LEU A 106 15.50 -3.61 4.96
C LEU A 106 14.12 -3.53 5.62
N ARG A 107 13.04 -3.46 4.82
CA ARG A 107 11.67 -3.24 5.28
C ARG A 107 10.67 -4.28 4.76
N VAL A 108 11.12 -5.44 4.34
CA VAL A 108 10.29 -6.49 3.72
C VAL A 108 9.10 -6.89 4.58
N ALA A 109 9.25 -6.94 5.90
CA ALA A 109 8.17 -7.24 6.83
C ALA A 109 6.95 -6.31 6.67
N TYR A 110 7.14 -5.11 6.13
CA TYR A 110 6.14 -4.07 5.96
C TYR A 110 5.76 -3.84 4.48
N ALA A 111 6.28 -4.63 3.55
CA ALA A 111 6.09 -4.46 2.11
C ALA A 111 4.67 -4.83 1.61
N LEU A 112 3.85 -5.50 2.42
CA LEU A 112 2.55 -6.02 1.99
C LEU A 112 1.61 -4.92 1.49
N HIS A 113 1.47 -3.82 2.23
CA HIS A 113 0.58 -2.72 1.85
C HIS A 113 1.13 -1.89 0.67
N PRO A 114 2.42 -1.56 0.58
CA PRO A 114 3.02 -1.01 -0.64
C PRO A 114 2.79 -1.86 -1.89
N VAL A 115 2.94 -3.20 -1.78
CA VAL A 115 2.65 -4.14 -2.89
C VAL A 115 1.19 -4.06 -3.32
N ARG A 116 0.25 -4.10 -2.39
CA ARG A 116 -1.19 -3.99 -2.70
C ARG A 116 -1.55 -2.64 -3.32
N LEU A 117 -0.97 -1.55 -2.82
CA LEU A 117 -1.16 -0.21 -3.38
C LEU A 117 -0.68 -0.14 -4.83
N LEU A 118 0.46 -0.74 -5.17
CA LEU A 118 0.94 -0.81 -6.55
C LEU A 118 -0.05 -1.53 -7.48
N VAL A 119 -0.67 -2.61 -7.01
CA VAL A 119 -1.69 -3.35 -7.78
C VAL A 119 -2.92 -2.48 -8.04
N GLU A 120 -3.36 -1.73 -7.04
CA GLU A 120 -4.51 -0.82 -7.14
C GLU A 120 -4.24 0.34 -8.09
N LEU A 121 -3.06 0.94 -8.02
CA LEU A 121 -2.67 2.10 -8.85
C LEU A 121 -2.51 1.76 -10.33
N ARG A 122 -2.17 0.52 -10.69
CA ARG A 122 -1.91 0.07 -12.08
C ARG A 122 -0.94 0.99 -12.85
N ALA A 123 -0.01 1.61 -12.13
CA ALA A 123 0.96 2.53 -12.69
C ALA A 123 2.12 1.81 -13.41
N PRO A 124 2.89 2.49 -14.26
CA PRO A 124 4.05 1.90 -14.95
C PRO A 124 5.08 1.26 -14.00
N GLU A 125 5.22 1.79 -12.79
CA GLU A 125 6.11 1.28 -11.75
C GLU A 125 5.62 -0.02 -11.12
N SER A 126 4.32 -0.36 -11.24
CA SER A 126 3.72 -1.48 -10.53
C SER A 126 4.34 -2.81 -10.92
N VAL A 127 4.31 -3.16 -12.19
CA VAL A 127 4.80 -4.46 -12.67
C VAL A 127 6.30 -4.67 -12.39
N PRO A 128 7.20 -3.73 -12.71
CA PRO A 128 8.62 -3.88 -12.40
C PRO A 128 8.90 -4.06 -10.90
N ALA A 129 8.21 -3.31 -10.04
CA ALA A 129 8.40 -3.42 -8.59
C ALA A 129 7.90 -4.77 -8.05
N LEU A 130 6.74 -5.26 -8.53
CA LEU A 130 6.21 -6.57 -8.15
C LEU A 130 7.13 -7.71 -8.61
N ILE A 131 7.67 -7.66 -9.82
CA ILE A 131 8.64 -8.64 -10.33
C ILE A 131 9.87 -8.66 -9.43
N THR A 132 10.50 -7.50 -9.21
CA THR A 132 11.70 -7.38 -8.38
C THR A 132 11.45 -7.89 -6.96
N THR A 133 10.31 -7.55 -6.37
CA THR A 133 9.95 -8.01 -5.03
C THR A 133 9.75 -9.52 -5.00
N LEU A 134 9.05 -10.10 -5.97
CA LEU A 134 8.79 -11.53 -6.03
C LEU A 134 10.07 -12.33 -6.25
N GLU A 135 10.93 -11.96 -7.20
CA GLU A 135 12.22 -12.64 -7.47
C GLU A 135 13.06 -12.79 -6.19
N ARG A 136 13.08 -11.75 -5.35
CA ARG A 136 13.81 -11.77 -4.08
C ARG A 136 13.15 -12.68 -3.04
N ARG A 137 11.84 -12.96 -3.15
CA ARG A 137 11.05 -13.81 -2.23
C ARG A 137 10.97 -15.27 -2.67
N LEU A 138 11.48 -15.61 -3.85
CA LEU A 138 11.55 -17.01 -4.32
C LEU A 138 12.76 -17.78 -3.75
N ARG A 139 13.48 -17.22 -2.79
CA ARG A 139 14.58 -17.90 -2.10
C ARG A 139 14.04 -19.02 -1.20
N PRO A 140 14.78 -20.14 -1.06
CA PRO A 140 14.39 -21.19 -0.12
C PRO A 140 14.19 -20.64 1.29
N HIS A 141 13.09 -21.05 1.95
CA HIS A 141 12.77 -20.66 3.33
C HIS A 141 12.55 -19.16 3.57
N ASP A 142 12.19 -18.38 2.55
CA ASP A 142 11.85 -16.96 2.74
C ASP A 142 10.65 -16.83 3.71
N PRO A 143 10.78 -16.08 4.82
CA PRO A 143 9.72 -15.96 5.82
C PRO A 143 8.55 -15.06 5.39
N TYR A 144 8.73 -14.25 4.34
CA TYR A 144 7.75 -13.25 3.91
C TYR A 144 6.77 -13.76 2.86
N ARG A 145 6.29 -15.00 3.05
CA ARG A 145 5.36 -15.68 2.13
C ARG A 145 4.15 -14.84 1.76
N ARG A 146 3.58 -14.04 2.70
CA ARG A 146 2.42 -13.20 2.42
C ARG A 146 2.73 -12.09 1.41
N VAL A 147 3.95 -11.55 1.43
CA VAL A 147 4.41 -10.56 0.46
C VAL A 147 4.59 -11.22 -0.91
N ALA A 148 5.23 -12.39 -0.96
CA ALA A 148 5.37 -13.16 -2.20
C ALA A 148 4.02 -13.49 -2.83
N LEU A 149 3.07 -13.97 -2.05
CA LEU A 149 1.72 -14.29 -2.52
C LEU A 149 1.01 -13.06 -3.08
N ALA A 150 1.08 -11.92 -2.38
CA ALA A 150 0.50 -10.67 -2.86
C ALA A 150 1.13 -10.19 -4.18
N CYS A 151 2.44 -10.42 -4.39
CA CYS A 151 3.08 -10.13 -5.68
C CYS A 151 2.57 -11.04 -6.79
N VAL A 152 2.43 -12.36 -6.53
CA VAL A 152 1.89 -13.33 -7.50
C VAL A 152 0.47 -12.96 -7.91
N GLU A 153 -0.41 -12.74 -6.93
CA GLU A 153 -1.80 -12.34 -7.16
C GLU A 153 -1.88 -11.00 -7.91
N GLY A 154 -1.04 -10.04 -7.50
CA GLY A 154 -0.98 -8.72 -8.12
C GLY A 154 -0.51 -8.76 -9.57
N LEU A 155 0.50 -9.55 -9.91
CA LEU A 155 0.94 -9.73 -11.30
C LEU A 155 -0.16 -10.35 -12.16
N GLY A 156 -0.90 -11.32 -11.62
CA GLY A 156 -2.08 -11.87 -12.28
C GLY A 156 -3.17 -10.83 -12.53
N ALA A 157 -3.49 -10.00 -11.51
CA ALA A 157 -4.50 -8.95 -11.61
C ALA A 157 -4.11 -7.83 -12.61
N LEU A 158 -2.81 -7.54 -12.73
CA LEU A 158 -2.30 -6.57 -13.71
C LEU A 158 -2.28 -7.13 -15.14
N ALA A 159 -2.24 -8.46 -15.28
CA ALA A 159 -2.28 -9.20 -16.54
C ALA A 159 -1.17 -8.78 -17.55
N ASP A 160 -0.01 -8.32 -17.06
CA ASP A 160 1.10 -7.85 -17.89
C ASP A 160 2.03 -9.02 -18.26
N PRO A 161 2.32 -9.24 -19.57
CA PRO A 161 3.16 -10.34 -20.04
C PRO A 161 4.56 -10.38 -19.41
N ARG A 162 5.13 -9.25 -19.02
CA ARG A 162 6.43 -9.15 -18.34
C ARG A 162 6.50 -9.99 -17.05
N GLY A 163 5.34 -10.21 -16.38
CA GLY A 163 5.25 -11.02 -15.18
C GLY A 163 5.37 -12.53 -15.41
N ARG A 164 5.19 -13.03 -16.66
CA ARG A 164 5.11 -14.47 -16.95
C ARG A 164 6.35 -15.25 -16.50
N ARG A 165 7.55 -14.69 -16.69
CA ARG A 165 8.80 -15.38 -16.34
C ARG A 165 8.86 -15.68 -14.84
N VAL A 166 8.72 -14.66 -14.00
CA VAL A 166 8.81 -14.82 -12.54
C VAL A 166 7.64 -15.65 -11.97
N LEU A 167 6.47 -15.61 -12.59
CA LEU A 167 5.32 -16.45 -12.22
C LEU A 167 5.58 -17.93 -12.54
N LYS A 168 6.26 -18.25 -13.66
CA LYS A 168 6.71 -19.62 -13.96
C LYS A 168 7.72 -20.12 -12.92
N GLU A 169 8.65 -19.27 -12.49
CA GLU A 169 9.59 -19.60 -11.40
C GLU A 169 8.85 -19.87 -10.08
N ALA A 170 7.78 -19.09 -9.79
CA ALA A 170 6.96 -19.26 -8.59
C ALA A 170 6.20 -20.61 -8.54
N LEU A 171 5.98 -21.29 -9.68
CA LEU A 171 5.37 -22.64 -9.71
C LEU A 171 6.20 -23.69 -8.96
N ALA A 172 7.51 -23.53 -8.88
CA ALA A 172 8.38 -24.42 -8.11
C ALA A 172 8.22 -24.29 -6.58
N HIS A 173 7.49 -23.27 -6.11
CA HIS A 173 7.26 -23.03 -4.70
C HIS A 173 5.87 -23.52 -4.30
N PRO A 174 5.74 -24.64 -3.53
CA PRO A 174 4.44 -25.25 -3.22
C PRO A 174 3.42 -24.27 -2.63
N ALA A 175 3.91 -23.30 -1.86
CA ALA A 175 3.08 -22.31 -1.21
C ALA A 175 2.50 -21.24 -2.17
N LEU A 176 3.09 -21.08 -3.35
CA LEU A 176 2.72 -20.08 -4.36
C LEU A 176 2.14 -20.73 -5.62
N ALA A 177 2.39 -22.01 -5.85
CA ALA A 177 2.08 -22.71 -7.08
C ALA A 177 0.64 -22.53 -7.55
N LYS A 178 -0.34 -22.71 -6.66
CA LYS A 178 -1.76 -22.54 -7.00
C LYS A 178 -2.07 -21.11 -7.47
N ALA A 179 -1.58 -20.11 -6.76
CA ALA A 179 -1.78 -18.70 -7.13
C ALA A 179 -1.05 -18.36 -8.43
N ALA A 180 0.15 -18.91 -8.64
CA ALA A 180 0.93 -18.71 -9.86
C ALA A 180 0.23 -19.30 -11.10
N VAL A 181 -0.39 -20.47 -10.99
CA VAL A 181 -1.24 -21.05 -12.06
C VAL A 181 -2.38 -20.09 -12.42
N CYS A 182 -3.11 -19.61 -11.42
CA CYS A 182 -4.22 -18.67 -11.66
C CYS A 182 -3.72 -17.36 -12.29
N ALA A 183 -2.60 -16.81 -11.80
CA ALA A 183 -2.01 -15.58 -12.33
C ALA A 183 -1.55 -15.75 -13.78
N LEU A 184 -0.92 -16.88 -14.12
CA LEU A 184 -0.49 -17.17 -15.49
C LEU A 184 -1.65 -17.32 -16.46
N ALA A 185 -2.76 -17.90 -16.00
CA ALA A 185 -3.98 -18.04 -16.80
C ALA A 185 -4.66 -16.69 -17.09
N ALA A 186 -4.48 -15.69 -16.21
CA ALA A 186 -5.02 -14.35 -16.39
C ALA A 186 -4.20 -13.48 -17.36
N ILE A 187 -2.94 -13.85 -17.63
CA ILE A 187 -2.07 -13.08 -18.52
C ILE A 187 -2.20 -13.64 -19.96
N PRO A 188 -2.53 -12.80 -20.95
CA PRO A 188 -2.60 -13.24 -22.34
C PRO A 188 -1.30 -13.92 -22.80
N GLU A 189 -1.42 -14.98 -23.61
CA GLU A 189 -0.27 -15.53 -24.29
C GLU A 189 0.25 -14.52 -25.30
N GLU A 190 1.57 -14.32 -25.35
CA GLU A 190 2.15 -13.54 -26.43
C GLU A 190 1.84 -14.27 -27.75
N GLU A 191 0.96 -13.69 -28.57
CA GLU A 191 0.86 -14.12 -29.96
C GLU A 191 2.27 -14.00 -30.53
N GLN A 192 2.87 -15.14 -30.88
CA GLN A 192 4.15 -15.18 -31.55
C GLN A 192 3.98 -14.33 -32.81
N ALA A 193 4.50 -13.10 -32.77
CA ALA A 193 4.63 -12.27 -33.95
C ALA A 193 5.48 -13.05 -34.95
N ARG A 194 4.79 -13.63 -35.93
CA ARG A 194 5.39 -14.23 -37.13
C ARG A 194 5.94 -13.15 -38.02
#